data_0b9be5f9af002a2183d1b45dd8a30597
#
_entry.id   0b9be5f9af002a2183d1b45dd8a30597
#
_cell.length_a   1.000
_cell.length_b   1.000
_cell.length_c   1.000
_cell.angle_alpha   90.00
_cell.angle_beta   90.00
_cell.angle_gamma   90.00
#
_symmetry.space_group_name_H-M   'P 1'
#
loop_
_entity.id
_entity.type
_entity.pdbx_description
1 polymer ?
#
loop_
_entity_poly.entity_id
_entity_poly.type
_entity_poly.pdbx_seq_one_letter_code
_entity_poly.pdbx_strand_id
1 'polypeptide(L)'
;MSPRRSIRPRVFPALLSALLLFSGGALAAEPPPGGGFSPPVDCVPGRDCWVMNYPDMDPGPDVADPACGARSYDGHKGTDFAVRDIAAMRRGVAVLAAAPGIVRRVRDGVADRLIRSAADLEAVAGRDCGNGVVIDHGKGWETQYCHMRRGSLAVAPGDIVRRGQALGSIGLSGRTEFPHLHIAIRDNGIVRDPLSGKVQTGGCGTERMSLWRKPLPYRPAALYAAGFATGPVTGEGIKKEAASPERLMADAPALVFWMAAFGVRKDDRLTLSIVAPDGGTLLKREIVLPRNQAWRMNFAGRKRGQGLWPSGLYRGEAVLHRRTGAKALVLRRQISIAVE
;
A
#
# COMPACT_ATOMS: atom_id res chain seq x y z
N MET A 1 14.67 -43.31 -93.10
CA MET A 1 15.86 -43.01 -92.24
C MET A 1 15.57 -41.71 -91.54
N SER A 2 15.23 -41.74 -90.26
CA SER A 2 14.94 -40.54 -89.46
C SER A 2 15.79 -40.56 -88.20
N PRO A 3 16.53 -39.51 -87.82
CA PRO A 3 17.46 -39.54 -86.72
C PRO A 3 16.73 -39.32 -85.37
N ARG A 4 17.01 -40.19 -84.41
CA ARG A 4 16.58 -40.06 -83.01
C ARG A 4 17.26 -38.89 -82.34
N ARG A 5 16.47 -37.94 -81.78
CA ARG A 5 16.94 -36.92 -80.88
C ARG A 5 17.03 -37.47 -79.46
N SER A 6 18.26 -37.37 -78.90
CA SER A 6 18.55 -37.71 -77.51
C SER A 6 18.13 -36.54 -76.60
N ILE A 7 17.27 -36.83 -75.61
CA ILE A 7 16.85 -35.87 -74.55
C ILE A 7 17.80 -36.06 -73.40
N ARG A 8 18.59 -35.02 -73.07
CA ARG A 8 19.42 -34.99 -71.83
C ARG A 8 18.54 -34.51 -70.66
N PRO A 9 18.63 -35.11 -69.46
CA PRO A 9 17.88 -34.63 -68.29
C PRO A 9 18.55 -33.35 -67.72
N ARG A 10 17.74 -32.31 -67.50
CA ARG A 10 18.15 -31.10 -66.78
C ARG A 10 18.11 -31.42 -65.29
N VAL A 11 19.27 -31.32 -64.62
CA VAL A 11 19.43 -31.36 -63.16
C VAL A 11 19.08 -29.96 -62.66
N PHE A 12 18.02 -29.82 -61.87
CA PHE A 12 17.70 -28.61 -61.10
C PHE A 12 18.47 -28.67 -59.77
N PRO A 13 19.19 -27.61 -59.38
CA PRO A 13 19.75 -27.57 -58.04
C PRO A 13 18.65 -27.32 -57.02
N ALA A 14 18.53 -28.22 -56.05
CA ALA A 14 17.70 -28.04 -54.87
C ALA A 14 18.25 -26.93 -53.98
N LEU A 15 17.53 -25.82 -53.91
CA LEU A 15 17.82 -24.75 -52.93
C LEU A 15 17.41 -25.24 -51.56
N LEU A 16 18.40 -25.58 -50.72
CA LEU A 16 18.22 -25.88 -49.32
C LEU A 16 17.97 -24.55 -48.58
N SER A 17 16.68 -24.22 -48.31
CA SER A 17 16.34 -23.08 -47.44
C SER A 17 16.67 -23.45 -46.00
N ALA A 18 17.76 -22.95 -45.46
CA ALA A 18 18.08 -23.03 -44.04
C ALA A 18 17.11 -22.15 -43.25
N LEU A 19 16.15 -22.81 -42.56
CA LEU A 19 15.26 -22.17 -41.62
C LEU A 19 16.06 -21.82 -40.35
N LEU A 20 16.51 -20.59 -40.22
CA LEU A 20 17.08 -20.04 -38.99
C LEU A 20 15.98 -19.95 -37.93
N LEU A 21 15.88 -20.94 -37.07
CA LEU A 21 15.10 -20.89 -35.83
C LEU A 21 15.76 -19.85 -34.91
N PHE A 22 15.25 -18.62 -34.90
CA PHE A 22 15.52 -17.68 -33.82
C PHE A 22 14.85 -18.24 -32.56
N SER A 23 15.59 -18.98 -31.75
CA SER A 23 15.23 -19.22 -30.37
C SER A 23 15.25 -17.88 -29.64
N GLY A 24 14.07 -17.26 -29.48
CA GLY A 24 13.87 -16.12 -28.61
C GLY A 24 14.17 -16.52 -27.18
N GLY A 25 15.44 -16.48 -26.78
CA GLY A 25 15.81 -16.57 -25.38
C GLY A 25 15.11 -15.43 -24.65
N ALA A 26 14.25 -15.75 -23.70
CA ALA A 26 13.75 -14.77 -22.76
C ALA A 26 14.97 -14.13 -22.07
N LEU A 27 15.24 -12.87 -22.37
CA LEU A 27 16.29 -12.09 -21.73
C LEU A 27 15.99 -12.13 -20.22
N ALA A 28 16.89 -12.76 -19.46
CA ALA A 28 16.81 -12.74 -18.00
C ALA A 28 16.77 -11.26 -17.56
N ALA A 29 15.81 -10.90 -16.69
CA ALA A 29 15.70 -9.54 -16.18
C ALA A 29 17.05 -9.14 -15.53
N GLU A 30 17.57 -7.96 -15.88
CA GLU A 30 18.77 -7.42 -15.24
C GLU A 30 18.52 -7.27 -13.73
N PRO A 31 19.51 -7.60 -12.88
CA PRO A 31 19.35 -7.46 -11.44
C PRO A 31 19.11 -6.00 -11.05
N PRO A 32 18.30 -5.74 -10.00
CA PRO A 32 18.01 -4.38 -9.56
C PRO A 32 19.29 -3.64 -9.15
N PRO A 33 19.36 -2.31 -9.34
CA PRO A 33 20.56 -1.51 -9.11
C PRO A 33 21.03 -1.58 -7.66
N GLY A 34 22.36 -1.74 -7.46
CA GLY A 34 22.99 -1.68 -6.14
C GLY A 34 22.46 -2.71 -5.13
N GLY A 35 22.05 -3.91 -5.59
CA GLY A 35 21.57 -5.01 -4.74
C GLY A 35 20.15 -4.82 -4.24
N GLY A 36 19.29 -4.15 -5.01
CA GLY A 36 17.85 -3.97 -4.73
C GLY A 36 17.47 -2.59 -4.23
N PHE A 37 16.19 -2.41 -3.98
CA PHE A 37 15.60 -1.15 -3.51
C PHE A 37 15.48 -1.11 -1.99
N SER A 38 15.59 0.08 -1.40
CA SER A 38 15.30 0.32 0.03
C SER A 38 13.86 0.86 0.17
N PRO A 39 13.21 0.66 1.33
CA PRO A 39 11.93 1.30 1.60
C PRO A 39 12.01 2.81 1.35
N PRO A 40 11.02 3.38 0.63
CA PRO A 40 11.08 4.77 0.13
C PRO A 40 10.55 5.80 1.13
N VAL A 41 10.36 5.43 2.39
CA VAL A 41 9.77 6.29 3.43
C VAL A 41 10.63 6.23 4.68
N ASP A 42 10.87 7.40 5.28
CA ASP A 42 11.55 7.49 6.57
C ASP A 42 10.58 7.18 7.72
N CYS A 43 10.42 5.89 7.98
CA CYS A 43 9.50 5.39 8.99
C CYS A 43 9.87 3.96 9.44
N VAL A 44 9.27 3.51 10.53
CA VAL A 44 9.37 2.13 11.01
C VAL A 44 8.10 1.37 10.63
N PRO A 45 8.17 0.44 9.65
CA PRO A 45 7.00 -0.31 9.19
C PRO A 45 6.29 -1.06 10.32
N GLY A 46 4.99 -0.86 10.45
CA GLY A 46 4.14 -1.46 11.50
C GLY A 46 4.02 -0.64 12.79
N ARG A 47 4.80 0.46 12.92
CA ARG A 47 4.73 1.39 14.06
C ARG A 47 4.16 2.75 13.65
N ASP A 48 4.73 3.39 12.64
CA ASP A 48 4.38 4.73 12.18
C ASP A 48 4.07 4.82 10.68
N CYS A 49 4.31 3.73 9.93
CA CYS A 49 3.81 3.53 8.57
C CYS A 49 3.45 2.07 8.29
N TRP A 50 2.61 1.86 7.28
CA TRP A 50 2.11 0.53 6.89
C TRP A 50 2.00 0.44 5.37
N VAL A 51 2.30 -0.72 4.79
CA VAL A 51 1.88 -1.00 3.41
C VAL A 51 0.36 -1.11 3.42
N MET A 52 -0.33 -0.20 2.75
CA MET A 52 -1.79 -0.19 2.62
C MET A 52 -2.27 -1.06 1.45
N ASN A 53 -1.67 -0.91 0.29
CA ASN A 53 -1.94 -1.72 -0.89
C ASN A 53 -0.63 -2.17 -1.55
N TYR A 54 -0.69 -3.32 -2.22
CA TYR A 54 0.36 -3.88 -3.07
C TYR A 54 -0.03 -3.74 -4.54
N PRO A 55 0.89 -3.96 -5.51
CA PRO A 55 0.52 -4.05 -6.92
C PRO A 55 -0.57 -5.08 -7.15
N ASP A 56 -1.43 -4.83 -8.11
CA ASP A 56 -2.41 -5.80 -8.56
C ASP A 56 -1.75 -6.82 -9.49
N MET A 57 -1.83 -8.08 -9.11
CA MET A 57 -1.21 -9.19 -9.83
C MET A 57 -2.20 -9.93 -10.73
N ASP A 58 -3.50 -9.60 -10.65
CA ASP A 58 -4.51 -10.17 -11.53
C ASP A 58 -4.46 -9.52 -12.91
N PRO A 59 -4.45 -10.28 -14.01
CA PRO A 59 -4.46 -9.70 -15.35
C PRO A 59 -5.86 -9.28 -15.85
N GLY A 60 -6.91 -9.67 -15.13
CA GLY A 60 -8.32 -9.41 -15.46
C GLY A 60 -8.94 -8.33 -14.58
N PRO A 61 -10.27 -8.29 -14.48
CA PRO A 61 -10.99 -7.30 -13.67
C PRO A 61 -11.05 -7.65 -12.17
N ASP A 62 -10.55 -8.81 -11.77
CA ASP A 62 -10.44 -9.22 -10.38
C ASP A 62 -9.21 -8.58 -9.73
N VAL A 63 -9.05 -8.79 -8.46
CA VAL A 63 -7.97 -8.19 -7.66
C VAL A 63 -7.20 -9.26 -6.92
N ALA A 64 -5.88 -9.31 -7.12
CA ALA A 64 -4.99 -10.17 -6.36
C ALA A 64 -3.71 -9.42 -5.96
N ASP A 65 -3.40 -9.36 -4.67
CA ASP A 65 -2.08 -8.90 -4.23
C ASP A 65 -1.00 -10.00 -4.46
N PRO A 66 0.30 -9.71 -4.35
CA PRO A 66 1.37 -10.69 -4.61
C PRO A 66 1.28 -11.98 -3.80
N ALA A 67 0.60 -11.99 -2.67
CA ALA A 67 0.38 -13.17 -1.84
C ALA A 67 -1.00 -13.82 -2.07
N CYS A 68 -1.66 -13.54 -3.20
CA CYS A 68 -3.01 -13.98 -3.57
C CYS A 68 -4.08 -13.50 -2.55
N GLY A 69 -3.84 -12.36 -1.97
CA GLY A 69 -4.77 -11.68 -1.08
C GLY A 69 -5.52 -10.55 -1.79
N ALA A 70 -6.32 -9.80 -1.02
CA ALA A 70 -7.14 -8.70 -1.52
C ALA A 70 -6.60 -7.32 -1.07
N ARG A 71 -5.28 -7.18 -0.87
CA ARG A 71 -4.66 -5.90 -0.51
C ARG A 71 -4.18 -5.16 -1.73
N SER A 72 -5.09 -4.94 -2.67
CA SER A 72 -4.90 -4.16 -3.88
C SER A 72 -6.25 -3.61 -4.35
N TYR A 73 -6.27 -2.96 -5.49
CA TYR A 73 -7.45 -2.61 -6.28
C TYR A 73 -7.11 -2.78 -7.76
N ASP A 74 -8.12 -2.98 -8.59
CA ASP A 74 -7.98 -3.24 -10.02
C ASP A 74 -7.02 -2.26 -10.71
N GLY A 75 -6.04 -2.81 -11.39
CA GLY A 75 -5.02 -2.08 -12.12
C GLY A 75 -4.00 -1.30 -11.26
N HIS A 76 -3.89 -1.56 -9.95
CA HIS A 76 -2.91 -0.89 -9.08
C HIS A 76 -1.47 -1.24 -9.46
N LYS A 77 -0.67 -0.21 -9.76
CA LYS A 77 0.68 -0.35 -10.36
C LYS A 77 1.83 -0.12 -9.38
N GLY A 78 1.60 -0.16 -8.08
CA GLY A 78 2.67 0.11 -7.12
C GLY A 78 2.38 -0.38 -5.70
N THR A 79 3.25 0.01 -4.80
CA THR A 79 3.12 -0.25 -3.36
C THR A 79 2.80 1.06 -2.64
N ASP A 80 1.73 1.07 -1.84
CA ASP A 80 1.28 2.23 -1.09
C ASP A 80 1.78 2.16 0.35
N PHE A 81 2.65 3.09 0.73
CA PHE A 81 3.12 3.26 2.11
C PHE A 81 2.31 4.36 2.80
N ALA A 82 1.33 3.96 3.60
CA ALA A 82 0.47 4.88 4.34
C ALA A 82 1.11 5.31 5.66
N VAL A 83 0.91 6.58 6.03
CA VAL A 83 1.16 7.09 7.39
C VAL A 83 -0.13 7.03 8.21
N ARG A 84 -0.06 7.29 9.51
CA ARG A 84 -1.19 7.08 10.42
C ARG A 84 -2.43 7.92 10.09
N ASP A 85 -2.23 9.19 9.74
CA ASP A 85 -3.29 10.17 9.52
C ASP A 85 -2.74 11.45 8.84
N ILE A 86 -3.63 12.41 8.54
CA ILE A 86 -3.25 13.69 7.95
C ILE A 86 -2.40 14.53 8.93
N ALA A 87 -2.61 14.41 10.23
CA ALA A 87 -1.80 15.13 11.22
C ALA A 87 -0.33 14.61 11.18
N ALA A 88 -0.12 13.28 11.06
CA ALA A 88 1.20 12.70 10.87
C ALA A 88 1.86 13.17 9.55
N MET A 89 1.10 13.18 8.45
CA MET A 89 1.55 13.72 7.17
C MET A 89 1.97 15.20 7.28
N ARG A 90 1.20 16.02 8.00
CA ARG A 90 1.50 17.46 8.17
C ARG A 90 2.74 17.72 8.99
N ARG A 91 3.07 16.86 9.96
CA ARG A 91 4.34 16.93 10.69
C ARG A 91 5.55 16.67 9.80
N GLY A 92 5.33 16.07 8.65
CA GLY A 92 6.35 15.71 7.67
C GLY A 92 6.87 14.29 7.87
N VAL A 93 6.72 13.47 6.80
CA VAL A 93 7.34 12.15 6.71
C VAL A 93 8.09 12.12 5.39
N ALA A 94 9.40 11.96 5.45
CA ALA A 94 10.25 12.09 4.28
C ALA A 94 10.03 10.93 3.30
N VAL A 95 9.98 11.26 2.01
CA VAL A 95 10.08 10.34 0.88
C VAL A 95 11.54 10.23 0.48
N LEU A 96 12.06 9.01 0.39
CA LEU A 96 13.46 8.71 0.18
C LEU A 96 13.70 8.03 -1.18
N ALA A 97 14.80 8.34 -1.83
CA ALA A 97 15.24 7.62 -3.03
C ALA A 97 15.51 6.15 -2.70
N ALA A 98 14.77 5.23 -3.31
CA ALA A 98 14.86 3.79 -3.05
C ALA A 98 16.17 3.18 -3.53
N ALA A 99 16.83 3.78 -4.53
CA ALA A 99 18.14 3.40 -5.06
C ALA A 99 18.87 4.66 -5.60
N PRO A 100 20.20 4.61 -5.84
CA PRO A 100 20.92 5.69 -6.51
C PRO A 100 20.41 5.83 -7.95
N GLY A 101 20.42 7.06 -8.50
CA GLY A 101 20.01 7.31 -9.88
C GLY A 101 20.00 8.78 -10.25
N ILE A 102 19.41 9.07 -11.40
CA ILE A 102 19.25 10.41 -11.95
C ILE A 102 17.76 10.76 -11.98
N VAL A 103 17.39 11.91 -11.45
CA VAL A 103 16.01 12.41 -11.50
C VAL A 103 15.67 12.73 -12.96
N ARG A 104 14.67 12.05 -13.52
CA ARG A 104 14.23 12.25 -14.90
C ARG A 104 13.12 13.28 -15.02
N ARG A 105 12.17 13.22 -14.11
CA ARG A 105 10.98 14.07 -14.13
C ARG A 105 10.54 14.42 -12.73
N VAL A 106 10.03 15.62 -12.59
CA VAL A 106 9.44 16.15 -11.37
C VAL A 106 8.12 16.83 -11.72
N ARG A 107 7.10 16.67 -10.92
CA ARG A 107 5.88 17.48 -10.95
C ARG A 107 5.53 17.92 -9.55
N ASP A 108 5.32 19.23 -9.39
CA ASP A 108 4.83 19.86 -8.16
C ASP A 108 3.67 20.81 -8.48
N GLY A 109 3.02 21.35 -7.44
CA GLY A 109 1.94 22.35 -7.57
C GLY A 109 0.52 21.78 -7.47
N VAL A 110 0.32 20.44 -7.56
CA VAL A 110 -1.00 19.82 -7.33
C VAL A 110 -1.36 19.90 -5.85
N ALA A 111 -2.55 20.42 -5.52
CA ALA A 111 -2.99 20.62 -4.15
C ALA A 111 -3.18 19.30 -3.39
N ASP A 112 -2.84 19.30 -2.10
CA ASP A 112 -3.11 18.19 -1.18
C ASP A 112 -4.59 18.20 -0.79
N ARG A 113 -5.32 17.19 -1.27
CA ARG A 113 -6.77 17.08 -1.11
C ARG A 113 -7.20 15.62 -1.07
N LEU A 114 -8.08 15.25 -0.14
CA LEU A 114 -8.76 13.94 -0.18
C LEU A 114 -9.78 13.89 -1.31
N ILE A 115 -9.82 12.82 -2.05
CA ILE A 115 -10.92 12.51 -2.97
C ILE A 115 -12.10 12.00 -2.16
N ARG A 116 -13.24 12.70 -2.24
CA ARG A 116 -14.49 12.39 -1.53
C ARG A 116 -15.69 12.32 -2.44
N SER A 117 -15.59 12.90 -3.64
CA SER A 117 -16.69 13.05 -4.59
C SER A 117 -16.23 12.88 -6.04
N ALA A 118 -17.18 12.73 -6.95
CA ALA A 118 -16.90 12.72 -8.39
C ALA A 118 -16.24 14.03 -8.86
N ALA A 119 -16.63 15.17 -8.30
CA ALA A 119 -16.02 16.47 -8.61
C ALA A 119 -14.53 16.53 -8.18
N ASP A 120 -14.16 15.88 -7.04
CA ASP A 120 -12.76 15.80 -6.64
C ASP A 120 -11.96 14.92 -7.62
N LEU A 121 -12.54 13.83 -8.14
CA LEU A 121 -11.93 12.98 -9.16
C LEU A 121 -11.70 13.75 -10.45
N GLU A 122 -12.69 14.49 -10.91
CA GLU A 122 -12.59 15.33 -12.12
C GLU A 122 -11.50 16.39 -11.98
N ALA A 123 -11.39 17.03 -10.81
CA ALA A 123 -10.37 18.04 -10.54
C ALA A 123 -8.92 17.52 -10.62
N VAL A 124 -8.71 16.22 -10.55
CA VAL A 124 -7.38 15.57 -10.66
C VAL A 124 -7.23 14.71 -11.89
N ALA A 125 -8.21 14.70 -12.81
CA ALA A 125 -8.17 13.90 -14.03
C ALA A 125 -6.88 14.15 -14.81
N GLY A 126 -6.22 13.08 -15.27
CA GLY A 126 -4.91 13.10 -15.93
C GLY A 126 -3.73 13.47 -15.02
N ARG A 127 -3.99 13.67 -13.73
CA ARG A 127 -2.97 13.97 -12.71
C ARG A 127 -3.06 13.02 -11.52
N ASP A 128 -3.44 11.76 -11.75
CA ASP A 128 -3.67 10.76 -10.68
C ASP A 128 -2.48 10.61 -9.73
N CYS A 129 -1.24 10.63 -10.25
CA CYS A 129 -0.02 10.61 -9.43
C CYS A 129 0.16 11.87 -8.55
N GLY A 130 -0.51 12.99 -8.85
CA GLY A 130 -0.30 14.26 -8.13
C GLY A 130 1.11 14.79 -8.31
N ASN A 131 1.71 15.29 -7.23
CA ASN A 131 3.11 15.68 -7.17
C ASN A 131 3.98 14.43 -7.04
N GLY A 132 5.14 14.44 -7.72
CA GLY A 132 5.97 13.24 -7.72
C GLY A 132 7.30 13.40 -8.43
N VAL A 133 8.10 12.38 -8.30
CA VAL A 133 9.46 12.27 -8.84
C VAL A 133 9.58 10.96 -9.62
N VAL A 134 10.30 10.98 -10.72
CA VAL A 134 10.73 9.78 -11.46
C VAL A 134 12.24 9.74 -11.49
N ILE A 135 12.81 8.62 -11.04
CA ILE A 135 14.26 8.38 -11.01
C ILE A 135 14.62 7.23 -11.94
N ASP A 136 15.58 7.47 -12.81
CA ASP A 136 16.23 6.45 -13.63
C ASP A 136 17.46 5.91 -12.88
N HIS A 137 17.51 4.60 -12.71
CA HIS A 137 18.59 3.91 -12.02
C HIS A 137 19.57 3.22 -12.97
N GLY A 138 19.41 3.41 -14.27
CA GLY A 138 20.16 2.72 -15.32
C GLY A 138 19.64 1.32 -15.61
N LYS A 139 20.12 0.72 -16.72
CA LYS A 139 19.77 -0.64 -17.16
C LYS A 139 18.26 -0.92 -17.24
N GLY A 140 17.46 0.09 -17.60
CA GLY A 140 16.00 -0.03 -17.72
C GLY A 140 15.21 0.09 -16.40
N TRP A 141 15.88 0.19 -15.25
CA TRP A 141 15.20 0.35 -13.98
C TRP A 141 14.79 1.80 -13.70
N GLU A 142 13.53 1.98 -13.33
CA GLU A 142 12.93 3.27 -12.97
C GLU A 142 12.09 3.14 -11.70
N THR A 143 12.11 4.16 -10.85
CA THR A 143 11.12 4.32 -9.76
C THR A 143 10.32 5.60 -9.93
N GLN A 144 9.01 5.52 -9.69
CA GLN A 144 8.10 6.66 -9.68
C GLN A 144 7.48 6.80 -8.30
N TYR A 145 7.56 8.01 -7.74
CA TYR A 145 7.02 8.40 -6.43
C TYR A 145 5.86 9.34 -6.66
N CYS A 146 4.68 9.03 -6.09
CA CYS A 146 3.45 9.79 -6.28
C CYS A 146 2.82 10.24 -4.97
N HIS A 147 1.82 11.12 -5.05
CA HIS A 147 1.05 11.68 -3.95
C HIS A 147 1.90 12.50 -2.97
N MET A 148 3.04 13.03 -3.43
CA MET A 148 3.91 13.85 -2.60
C MET A 148 3.27 15.19 -2.25
N ARG A 149 3.67 15.76 -1.13
CA ARG A 149 3.12 17.01 -0.61
C ARG A 149 3.50 18.18 -1.52
N ARG A 150 2.52 19.05 -1.81
CA ARG A 150 2.76 20.27 -2.59
C ARG A 150 3.83 21.13 -1.95
N GLY A 151 4.79 21.57 -2.76
CA GLY A 151 5.91 22.43 -2.37
C GLY A 151 6.96 21.74 -1.48
N SER A 152 6.95 20.40 -1.40
CA SER A 152 7.92 19.67 -0.58
C SER A 152 9.08 19.06 -1.38
N LEU A 153 9.03 19.13 -2.72
CA LEU A 153 10.05 18.47 -3.54
C LEU A 153 11.41 19.15 -3.36
N ALA A 154 12.43 18.35 -3.07
CA ALA A 154 13.79 18.78 -2.76
C ALA A 154 14.79 18.46 -3.89
N VAL A 155 14.29 18.04 -5.07
CA VAL A 155 15.12 17.64 -6.22
C VAL A 155 14.53 18.18 -7.51
N ALA A 156 15.39 18.33 -8.53
CA ALA A 156 15.06 18.81 -9.87
C ALA A 156 15.48 17.78 -10.94
N PRO A 157 14.92 17.83 -12.16
CA PRO A 157 15.39 17.01 -13.27
C PRO A 157 16.89 17.21 -13.51
N GLY A 158 17.63 16.10 -13.67
CA GLY A 158 19.09 16.09 -13.84
C GLY A 158 19.86 15.84 -12.55
N ASP A 159 19.26 16.00 -11.37
CA ASP A 159 19.94 15.74 -10.10
C ASP A 159 20.35 14.27 -9.96
N ILE A 160 21.59 14.06 -9.51
CA ILE A 160 22.08 12.74 -9.10
C ILE A 160 21.71 12.52 -7.64
N VAL A 161 20.93 11.49 -7.37
CA VAL A 161 20.49 11.14 -6.01
C VAL A 161 21.15 9.88 -5.50
N ARG A 162 21.41 9.86 -4.19
CA ARG A 162 21.88 8.66 -3.49
C ARG A 162 20.71 7.92 -2.87
N ARG A 163 20.87 6.61 -2.68
CA ARG A 163 19.93 5.82 -1.87
C ARG A 163 19.69 6.47 -0.51
N GLY A 164 18.43 6.58 -0.09
CA GLY A 164 18.05 7.20 1.19
C GLY A 164 18.09 8.73 1.19
N GLN A 165 18.44 9.37 0.08
CA GLN A 165 18.36 10.83 -0.03
C GLN A 165 16.89 11.26 -0.03
N ALA A 166 16.57 12.30 0.74
CA ALA A 166 15.23 12.88 0.77
C ALA A 166 14.86 13.48 -0.59
N LEU A 167 13.68 13.13 -1.10
CA LEU A 167 13.09 13.64 -2.35
C LEU A 167 12.02 14.69 -2.07
N GLY A 168 11.44 14.69 -0.87
CA GLY A 168 10.34 15.52 -0.42
C GLY A 168 9.58 14.82 0.71
N SER A 169 8.28 15.08 0.84
CA SER A 169 7.44 14.53 1.91
C SER A 169 6.18 13.86 1.37
N ILE A 170 5.64 12.89 2.11
CA ILE A 170 4.32 12.31 1.85
C ILE A 170 3.26 13.39 1.89
N GLY A 171 2.30 13.33 0.95
CA GLY A 171 1.20 14.26 0.81
C GLY A 171 -0.15 13.60 0.54
N LEU A 172 -1.02 14.37 -0.11
CA LEU A 172 -2.38 14.02 -0.52
C LEU A 172 -2.70 14.53 -1.93
N SER A 173 -1.67 14.77 -2.76
CA SER A 173 -1.88 15.28 -4.10
C SER A 173 -2.29 14.18 -5.08
N GLY A 174 -3.13 14.51 -6.06
CA GLY A 174 -3.63 13.57 -7.05
C GLY A 174 -4.80 12.71 -6.56
N ARG A 175 -4.96 11.51 -7.12
CA ARG A 175 -6.09 10.63 -6.83
C ARG A 175 -5.81 9.80 -5.59
N THR A 176 -6.13 10.33 -4.41
CA THR A 176 -5.92 9.63 -3.14
C THR A 176 -7.01 9.93 -2.11
N GLU A 177 -7.35 8.92 -1.29
CA GLU A 177 -8.33 8.99 -0.21
C GLU A 177 -7.68 8.91 1.18
N PHE A 178 -6.35 8.79 1.24
CA PHE A 178 -5.60 8.63 2.49
C PHE A 178 -4.14 9.09 2.31
N PRO A 179 -3.48 9.69 3.33
CA PRO A 179 -2.09 10.12 3.20
C PRO A 179 -1.14 8.92 3.06
N HIS A 180 -0.50 8.82 1.90
CA HIS A 180 0.46 7.76 1.59
C HIS A 180 1.45 8.18 0.50
N LEU A 181 2.54 7.44 0.40
CA LEU A 181 3.40 7.41 -0.77
C LEU A 181 3.01 6.21 -1.64
N HIS A 182 2.71 6.43 -2.91
CA HIS A 182 2.66 5.38 -3.92
C HIS A 182 4.02 5.30 -4.62
N ILE A 183 4.66 4.13 -4.60
CA ILE A 183 5.87 3.86 -5.38
C ILE A 183 5.62 2.77 -6.41
N ALA A 184 5.90 3.07 -7.68
CA ALA A 184 5.97 2.07 -8.76
C ALA A 184 7.43 1.81 -9.12
N ILE A 185 7.80 0.54 -9.26
CA ILE A 185 9.11 0.09 -9.73
C ILE A 185 8.92 -0.50 -11.12
N ARG A 186 9.74 -0.07 -12.09
CA ARG A 186 9.68 -0.55 -13.47
C ARG A 186 11.02 -1.09 -13.91
N ASP A 187 10.96 -2.14 -14.71
CA ASP A 187 12.06 -2.74 -15.45
C ASP A 187 11.71 -2.66 -16.93
N ASN A 188 12.44 -1.86 -17.72
CA ASN A 188 12.18 -1.58 -19.12
C ASN A 188 10.71 -1.15 -19.39
N GLY A 189 10.17 -0.28 -18.52
CA GLY A 189 8.80 0.23 -18.59
C GLY A 189 7.72 -0.72 -18.00
N ILE A 190 8.06 -1.97 -17.72
CA ILE A 190 7.15 -2.98 -17.16
C ILE A 190 7.13 -2.87 -15.64
N VAL A 191 5.95 -2.72 -15.05
CA VAL A 191 5.81 -2.66 -13.60
C VAL A 191 6.16 -4.00 -12.96
N ARG A 192 6.99 -3.95 -11.91
CA ARG A 192 7.38 -5.09 -11.08
C ARG A 192 6.84 -4.93 -9.66
N ASP A 193 6.33 -6.01 -9.10
CA ASP A 193 6.03 -6.06 -7.68
C ASP A 193 7.32 -6.20 -6.87
N PRO A 194 7.64 -5.28 -5.95
CA PRO A 194 8.89 -5.36 -5.20
C PRO A 194 8.91 -6.44 -4.12
N LEU A 195 7.75 -7.00 -3.73
CA LEU A 195 7.68 -8.09 -2.76
C LEU A 195 8.07 -9.44 -3.38
N SER A 196 7.62 -9.73 -4.59
CA SER A 196 7.84 -10.99 -5.29
C SER A 196 8.84 -10.92 -6.44
N GLY A 197 9.13 -9.71 -6.96
CA GLY A 197 9.93 -9.51 -8.18
C GLY A 197 9.16 -9.78 -9.48
N LYS A 198 7.94 -10.28 -9.40
CA LYS A 198 7.13 -10.62 -10.58
C LYS A 198 6.67 -9.37 -11.33
N VAL A 199 6.41 -9.55 -12.63
CA VAL A 199 5.69 -8.57 -13.43
C VAL A 199 4.29 -8.39 -12.86
N GLN A 200 3.82 -7.16 -12.75
CA GLN A 200 2.41 -6.86 -12.47
C GLN A 200 1.55 -7.57 -13.53
N THR A 201 0.38 -8.09 -13.15
CA THR A 201 -0.46 -8.94 -14.00
C THR A 201 0.13 -10.32 -14.36
N GLY A 202 1.31 -10.67 -13.81
CA GLY A 202 1.93 -11.99 -13.98
C GLY A 202 1.39 -13.09 -13.07
N GLY A 203 0.27 -12.84 -12.42
CA GLY A 203 -0.34 -13.74 -11.44
C GLY A 203 0.33 -13.66 -10.06
N CYS A 204 -0.46 -13.89 -9.02
CA CYS A 204 0.02 -13.97 -7.64
C CYS A 204 0.74 -15.31 -7.34
N GLY A 205 1.41 -15.43 -6.21
CA GLY A 205 2.04 -16.68 -5.75
C GLY A 205 3.40 -16.52 -5.11
N THR A 206 3.96 -17.65 -4.67
CA THR A 206 5.02 -17.73 -3.67
C THR A 206 6.47 -17.68 -4.18
N GLU A 207 6.72 -17.69 -5.46
CA GLU A 207 8.08 -17.51 -5.99
C GLU A 207 8.54 -16.08 -5.72
N ARG A 208 9.54 -15.94 -4.88
CA ARG A 208 9.94 -14.66 -4.33
C ARG A 208 11.41 -14.39 -4.60
N MET A 209 11.67 -13.56 -5.57
CA MET A 209 12.91 -12.80 -5.64
C MET A 209 12.61 -11.36 -5.27
N SER A 210 12.49 -11.08 -3.96
CA SER A 210 12.21 -9.74 -3.48
C SER A 210 13.19 -8.73 -4.09
N LEU A 211 12.65 -7.66 -4.65
CA LEU A 211 13.46 -6.52 -5.13
C LEU A 211 13.91 -5.61 -3.98
N TRP A 212 13.34 -5.79 -2.78
CA TRP A 212 13.81 -5.08 -1.59
C TRP A 212 15.16 -5.64 -1.11
N ARG A 213 16.14 -4.78 -0.84
CA ARG A 213 17.43 -5.18 -0.26
C ARG A 213 17.29 -5.93 1.07
N LYS A 214 16.34 -5.49 1.88
CA LYS A 214 15.88 -6.19 3.07
C LYS A 214 14.42 -6.54 2.83
N PRO A 215 14.05 -7.81 2.71
CA PRO A 215 12.68 -8.21 2.45
C PRO A 215 11.72 -7.61 3.47
N LEU A 216 10.70 -6.93 2.97
CA LEU A 216 9.58 -6.47 3.80
C LEU A 216 8.63 -7.64 4.02
N PRO A 217 8.19 -7.90 5.25
CA PRO A 217 7.24 -8.97 5.50
C PRO A 217 5.87 -8.60 4.90
N TYR A 218 5.25 -9.53 4.18
CA TYR A 218 3.87 -9.37 3.77
C TYR A 218 2.95 -9.29 5.00
N ARG A 219 2.07 -8.29 5.01
CA ARG A 219 1.09 -8.08 6.07
C ARG A 219 -0.32 -8.13 5.49
N PRO A 220 -1.09 -9.20 5.73
CA PRO A 220 -2.43 -9.37 5.15
C PRO A 220 -3.47 -8.38 5.70
N ALA A 221 -3.24 -7.78 6.84
CA ALA A 221 -4.01 -6.71 7.47
C ALA A 221 -3.17 -6.01 8.54
N ALA A 222 -3.64 -4.86 9.04
CA ALA A 222 -3.03 -4.16 10.17
C ALA A 222 -4.10 -3.42 10.99
N LEU A 223 -4.14 -3.65 12.31
CA LEU A 223 -4.80 -2.77 13.26
C LEU A 223 -3.85 -1.64 13.60
N TYR A 224 -3.87 -0.54 12.84
CA TYR A 224 -2.81 0.46 12.88
C TYR A 224 -3.02 1.56 13.92
N ALA A 225 -4.28 1.82 14.30
CA ALA A 225 -4.62 2.81 15.32
C ALA A 225 -5.79 2.36 16.18
N ALA A 226 -5.82 2.81 17.41
CA ALA A 226 -6.94 2.67 18.34
C ALA A 226 -6.91 3.83 19.32
N GLY A 227 -8.05 4.12 19.96
CA GLY A 227 -8.15 5.16 20.97
C GLY A 227 -9.49 5.19 21.67
N PHE A 228 -9.61 6.12 22.60
CA PHE A 228 -10.84 6.41 23.30
C PHE A 228 -11.42 7.76 22.87
N ALA A 229 -12.72 7.95 23.11
CA ALA A 229 -13.44 9.18 22.88
C ALA A 229 -14.62 9.27 23.87
N THR A 230 -15.19 10.49 24.00
CA THR A 230 -16.34 10.77 24.86
C THR A 230 -17.68 10.79 24.11
N GLY A 231 -17.65 10.51 22.79
CA GLY A 231 -18.81 10.55 21.91
C GLY A 231 -18.56 9.82 20.58
N PRO A 232 -19.48 9.99 19.61
CA PRO A 232 -19.38 9.34 18.30
C PRO A 232 -18.07 9.70 17.58
N VAL A 233 -17.47 8.70 16.93
CA VAL A 233 -16.24 8.84 16.14
C VAL A 233 -16.58 8.67 14.67
N THR A 234 -16.05 9.55 13.81
CA THR A 234 -16.23 9.48 12.36
C THR A 234 -14.97 9.02 11.65
N GLY A 235 -15.14 8.35 10.51
CA GLY A 235 -14.01 7.94 9.67
C GLY A 235 -13.18 9.12 9.20
N GLU A 236 -13.83 10.25 8.89
CA GLU A 236 -13.14 11.48 8.50
C GLU A 236 -12.30 12.05 9.65
N GLY A 237 -12.85 12.07 10.87
CA GLY A 237 -12.11 12.50 12.05
C GLY A 237 -10.85 11.68 12.27
N ILE A 238 -10.96 10.34 12.17
CA ILE A 238 -9.80 9.43 12.31
C ILE A 238 -8.79 9.61 11.18
N LYS A 239 -9.22 9.80 9.93
CA LYS A 239 -8.30 10.10 8.82
C LYS A 239 -7.58 11.44 9.01
N LYS A 240 -8.25 12.43 9.62
CA LYS A 240 -7.67 13.72 9.94
C LYS A 240 -6.65 13.62 11.07
N GLU A 241 -7.04 13.00 12.17
CA GLU A 241 -6.22 12.79 13.34
C GLU A 241 -6.70 11.58 14.12
N ALA A 242 -5.91 10.51 14.14
CA ALA A 242 -6.16 9.28 14.88
C ALA A 242 -5.66 9.43 16.33
N ALA A 243 -6.19 10.41 17.04
CA ALA A 243 -5.80 10.72 18.41
C ALA A 243 -6.75 10.11 19.43
N SER A 244 -6.22 9.83 20.62
CA SER A 244 -6.94 9.53 21.84
C SER A 244 -6.59 10.62 22.85
N PRO A 245 -7.52 11.11 23.67
CA PRO A 245 -7.17 12.00 24.78
C PRO A 245 -6.21 11.27 25.72
N GLU A 246 -5.43 12.02 26.47
CA GLU A 246 -4.51 11.47 27.46
C GLU A 246 -5.27 10.87 28.64
N ARG A 247 -6.40 11.48 29.00
CA ARG A 247 -7.32 11.06 30.06
C ARG A 247 -8.76 11.42 29.70
N LEU A 248 -9.72 10.84 30.41
CA LEU A 248 -11.12 11.19 30.36
C LEU A 248 -11.59 11.65 31.74
N MET A 249 -12.50 12.61 31.76
CA MET A 249 -13.15 13.04 33.00
C MET A 249 -14.21 12.02 33.42
N ALA A 250 -14.39 11.81 34.73
CA ALA A 250 -15.36 10.87 35.25
C ALA A 250 -16.82 11.23 34.89
N ASP A 251 -17.11 12.48 34.58
CA ASP A 251 -18.40 12.96 34.10
C ASP A 251 -18.59 12.86 32.59
N ALA A 252 -17.62 12.32 31.84
CA ALA A 252 -17.71 12.17 30.40
C ALA A 252 -19.03 11.50 29.97
N PRO A 253 -19.74 12.01 28.95
CA PRO A 253 -21.09 11.55 28.58
C PRO A 253 -21.11 10.12 28.05
N ALA A 254 -19.99 9.65 27.54
CA ALA A 254 -19.80 8.28 27.05
C ALA A 254 -18.35 7.86 27.16
N LEU A 255 -18.12 6.54 27.22
CA LEU A 255 -16.83 5.90 27.04
C LEU A 255 -16.89 5.10 25.75
N VAL A 256 -16.17 5.57 24.74
CA VAL A 256 -16.15 4.99 23.39
C VAL A 256 -14.73 4.52 23.07
N PHE A 257 -14.59 3.27 22.70
CA PHE A 257 -13.35 2.72 22.16
C PHE A 257 -13.47 2.56 20.64
N TRP A 258 -12.49 3.06 19.89
CA TRP A 258 -12.45 2.97 18.44
C TRP A 258 -11.14 2.31 17.97
N MET A 259 -11.17 1.75 16.77
CA MET A 259 -10.02 1.21 16.09
C MET A 259 -10.05 1.55 14.59
N ALA A 260 -8.87 1.60 13.97
CA ALA A 260 -8.72 1.71 12.53
C ALA A 260 -7.76 0.64 11.99
N ALA A 261 -8.10 0.12 10.81
CA ALA A 261 -7.40 -1.00 10.18
C ALA A 261 -7.18 -0.78 8.69
N PHE A 262 -6.11 -1.38 8.17
CA PHE A 262 -5.90 -1.59 6.74
C PHE A 262 -6.17 -3.04 6.37
N GLY A 263 -6.67 -3.26 5.15
CA GLY A 263 -6.77 -4.57 4.52
C GLY A 263 -7.73 -5.53 5.20
N VAL A 264 -8.88 -5.05 5.66
CA VAL A 264 -9.95 -5.92 6.18
C VAL A 264 -10.68 -6.61 5.02
N ARG A 265 -11.21 -7.82 5.29
CA ARG A 265 -11.91 -8.64 4.32
C ARG A 265 -13.35 -8.93 4.77
N LYS A 266 -14.17 -9.30 3.80
CA LYS A 266 -15.46 -9.94 4.05
C LYS A 266 -15.25 -11.12 4.99
N ASP A 267 -16.19 -11.31 5.92
CA ASP A 267 -16.22 -12.37 6.93
C ASP A 267 -15.11 -12.31 8.01
N ASP A 268 -14.24 -11.27 7.99
CA ASP A 268 -13.40 -11.00 9.15
C ASP A 268 -14.28 -10.75 10.39
N ARG A 269 -13.91 -11.32 11.51
CA ARG A 269 -14.59 -11.11 12.81
C ARG A 269 -13.78 -10.11 13.62
N LEU A 270 -14.38 -8.98 13.93
CA LEU A 270 -13.80 -7.93 14.75
C LEU A 270 -14.48 -7.91 16.11
N THR A 271 -13.71 -8.10 17.16
CA THR A 271 -14.17 -7.93 18.55
C THR A 271 -13.61 -6.63 19.10
N LEU A 272 -14.49 -5.78 19.63
CA LEU A 272 -14.13 -4.59 20.40
C LEU A 272 -14.58 -4.80 21.84
N SER A 273 -13.68 -4.59 22.80
CA SER A 273 -14.00 -4.69 24.24
C SER A 273 -13.42 -3.53 25.02
N ILE A 274 -14.08 -3.21 26.13
CA ILE A 274 -13.62 -2.28 27.15
C ILE A 274 -13.67 -3.02 28.49
N VAL A 275 -12.54 -3.02 29.18
CA VAL A 275 -12.42 -3.58 30.56
C VAL A 275 -12.29 -2.40 31.50
N ALA A 276 -13.06 -2.41 32.56
CA ALA A 276 -13.09 -1.39 33.60
C ALA A 276 -11.92 -1.58 34.62
N PRO A 277 -11.67 -0.59 35.50
CA PRO A 277 -10.57 -0.68 36.48
C PRO A 277 -10.63 -1.86 37.44
N ASP A 278 -11.82 -2.34 37.75
CA ASP A 278 -12.06 -3.52 38.59
C ASP A 278 -11.80 -4.88 37.89
N GLY A 279 -11.41 -4.83 36.58
CA GLY A 279 -11.24 -6.01 35.75
C GLY A 279 -12.53 -6.53 35.08
N GLY A 280 -13.68 -5.94 35.39
CA GLY A 280 -14.95 -6.29 34.77
C GLY A 280 -15.06 -5.86 33.32
N THR A 281 -15.77 -6.65 32.50
CA THR A 281 -16.04 -6.29 31.13
C THR A 281 -17.16 -5.25 31.03
N LEU A 282 -16.82 -3.99 30.77
CA LEU A 282 -17.79 -2.90 30.59
C LEU A 282 -18.59 -3.04 29.29
N LEU A 283 -17.90 -3.46 28.23
CA LEU A 283 -18.45 -3.62 26.88
C LEU A 283 -17.69 -4.71 26.13
N LYS A 284 -18.45 -5.54 25.40
CA LYS A 284 -17.91 -6.42 24.34
C LYS A 284 -18.85 -6.41 23.15
N ARG A 285 -18.32 -6.15 21.96
CA ARG A 285 -19.06 -6.14 20.70
C ARG A 285 -18.33 -6.93 19.64
N GLU A 286 -19.04 -7.86 19.01
CA GLU A 286 -18.55 -8.62 17.85
C GLU A 286 -19.21 -8.10 16.56
N ILE A 287 -18.42 -8.00 15.51
CA ILE A 287 -18.82 -7.46 14.20
C ILE A 287 -18.26 -8.38 13.14
N VAL A 288 -19.12 -8.93 12.28
CA VAL A 288 -18.68 -9.61 11.05
C VAL A 288 -18.61 -8.55 9.94
N LEU A 289 -17.47 -8.45 9.28
CA LEU A 289 -17.27 -7.43 8.24
C LEU A 289 -17.94 -7.86 6.92
N PRO A 290 -18.75 -6.97 6.30
CA PRO A 290 -19.60 -7.38 5.17
C PRO A 290 -18.85 -7.39 3.81
N ARG A 291 -17.67 -6.78 3.71
CA ARG A 291 -16.91 -6.62 2.46
C ARG A 291 -15.43 -6.36 2.67
N ASN A 292 -14.64 -6.55 1.60
CA ASN A 292 -13.23 -6.14 1.55
C ASN A 292 -13.13 -4.61 1.58
N GLN A 293 -12.18 -4.06 2.35
CA GLN A 293 -11.91 -2.63 2.39
C GLN A 293 -10.41 -2.38 2.64
N ALA A 294 -9.82 -1.49 1.85
CA ALA A 294 -8.44 -1.05 2.05
C ALA A 294 -8.27 -0.36 3.41
N TRP A 295 -9.28 0.44 3.81
CA TRP A 295 -9.34 1.13 5.10
C TRP A 295 -10.70 0.93 5.77
N ARG A 296 -10.66 0.70 7.08
CA ARG A 296 -11.87 0.51 7.91
C ARG A 296 -11.68 1.12 9.29
N MET A 297 -12.74 1.76 9.81
CA MET A 297 -12.87 2.16 11.20
C MET A 297 -14.12 1.55 11.80
N ASN A 298 -14.03 1.10 13.04
CA ASN A 298 -15.17 0.69 13.87
C ASN A 298 -15.01 1.26 15.28
N PHE A 299 -16.13 1.44 15.95
CA PHE A 299 -16.14 1.82 17.34
C PHE A 299 -17.30 1.13 18.09
N ALA A 300 -17.15 1.06 19.40
CA ALA A 300 -18.18 0.61 20.32
C ALA A 300 -18.03 1.41 21.62
N GLY A 301 -19.15 1.72 22.26
CA GLY A 301 -19.11 2.53 23.47
C GLY A 301 -20.37 2.37 24.29
N ARG A 302 -20.30 2.88 25.51
CA ARG A 302 -21.40 2.93 26.45
C ARG A 302 -21.63 4.39 26.87
N LYS A 303 -22.87 4.83 26.82
CA LYS A 303 -23.27 6.12 27.41
C LYS A 303 -23.14 6.02 28.92
N ARG A 304 -22.77 7.11 29.57
CA ARG A 304 -22.77 7.21 31.03
C ARG A 304 -24.21 7.06 31.54
N GLY A 305 -24.37 6.23 32.55
CA GLY A 305 -25.62 6.08 33.30
C GLY A 305 -25.77 7.18 34.37
N GLN A 306 -26.46 6.83 35.44
CA GLN A 306 -26.48 7.67 36.65
C GLN A 306 -25.12 7.60 37.33
N GLY A 307 -24.65 8.71 37.89
CA GLY A 307 -23.35 8.82 38.57
C GLY A 307 -22.17 9.06 37.63
N LEU A 308 -20.99 8.97 38.19
CA LEU A 308 -19.71 9.16 37.48
C LEU A 308 -19.16 7.80 37.04
N TRP A 309 -18.27 7.83 36.02
CA TRP A 309 -17.47 6.66 35.73
C TRP A 309 -16.51 6.39 36.90
N PRO A 310 -16.34 5.14 37.33
CA PRO A 310 -15.31 4.79 38.31
C PRO A 310 -13.94 5.28 37.87
N SER A 311 -13.24 5.98 38.78
CA SER A 311 -11.87 6.41 38.50
C SER A 311 -10.94 5.22 38.38
N GLY A 312 -9.91 5.36 37.49
CA GLY A 312 -8.91 4.33 37.28
C GLY A 312 -8.61 4.07 35.81
N LEU A 313 -7.89 2.97 35.54
CA LEU A 313 -7.40 2.64 34.20
C LEU A 313 -8.37 1.73 33.46
N TYR A 314 -8.95 2.24 32.38
CA TYR A 314 -9.75 1.47 31.44
C TYR A 314 -8.88 0.95 30.30
N ARG A 315 -9.14 -0.28 29.85
CA ARG A 315 -8.41 -0.93 28.76
C ARG A 315 -9.35 -1.25 27.61
N GLY A 316 -9.06 -0.67 26.44
CA GLY A 316 -9.71 -1.00 25.16
C GLY A 316 -8.91 -2.04 24.40
N GLU A 317 -9.57 -3.06 23.87
CA GLU A 317 -8.94 -4.05 23.01
C GLU A 317 -9.75 -4.26 21.74
N ALA A 318 -9.04 -4.25 20.60
CA ALA A 318 -9.55 -4.67 19.31
C ALA A 318 -8.85 -5.95 18.87
N VAL A 319 -9.63 -6.97 18.51
CA VAL A 319 -9.13 -8.24 18.00
C VAL A 319 -9.78 -8.55 16.68
N LEU A 320 -8.98 -8.71 15.63
CA LEU A 320 -9.43 -9.13 14.31
C LEU A 320 -9.05 -10.59 14.09
N HIS A 321 -10.04 -11.41 13.82
CA HIS A 321 -9.88 -12.81 13.44
C HIS A 321 -10.24 -13.00 11.98
N ARG A 322 -9.32 -13.58 11.20
CA ARG A 322 -9.51 -14.00 9.81
C ARG A 322 -9.22 -15.49 9.68
N ARG A 323 -10.12 -16.24 9.09
CA ARG A 323 -9.86 -17.61 8.65
C ARG A 323 -9.22 -17.58 7.25
N THR A 324 -8.08 -18.23 7.09
CA THR A 324 -7.36 -18.32 5.82
C THR A 324 -7.01 -19.79 5.57
N GLY A 325 -7.97 -20.54 5.01
CA GLY A 325 -7.85 -21.99 4.91
C GLY A 325 -7.68 -22.65 6.28
N ALA A 326 -6.64 -23.48 6.45
CA ALA A 326 -6.30 -24.13 7.70
C ALA A 326 -5.60 -23.20 8.73
N LYS A 327 -5.21 -21.98 8.33
CA LYS A 327 -4.52 -21.02 9.19
C LYS A 327 -5.49 -19.94 9.65
N ALA A 328 -5.27 -19.41 10.86
CA ALA A 328 -5.97 -18.24 11.37
C ALA A 328 -5.00 -17.05 11.49
N LEU A 329 -5.43 -15.88 11.02
CA LEU A 329 -4.78 -14.62 11.35
C LEU A 329 -5.50 -14.03 12.56
N VAL A 330 -4.74 -13.70 13.61
CA VAL A 330 -5.25 -12.98 14.76
C VAL A 330 -4.40 -11.73 14.96
N LEU A 331 -5.01 -10.56 14.82
CA LEU A 331 -4.37 -9.28 15.11
C LEU A 331 -5.00 -8.70 16.38
N ARG A 332 -4.15 -8.12 17.23
CA ARG A 332 -4.58 -7.44 18.47
C ARG A 332 -4.03 -6.03 18.51
N ARG A 333 -4.87 -5.11 18.99
CA ARG A 333 -4.46 -3.75 19.33
C ARG A 333 -5.10 -3.38 20.66
N GLN A 334 -4.27 -2.98 21.61
CA GLN A 334 -4.72 -2.60 22.95
C GLN A 334 -4.24 -1.20 23.27
N ILE A 335 -5.06 -0.45 23.97
CA ILE A 335 -4.74 0.87 24.51
C ILE A 335 -5.42 1.04 25.87
N SER A 336 -4.82 1.81 26.76
CA SER A 336 -5.42 2.16 28.04
C SER A 336 -5.65 3.66 28.15
N ILE A 337 -6.63 4.05 28.97
CA ILE A 337 -6.97 5.44 29.26
C ILE A 337 -7.28 5.59 30.75
N ALA A 338 -6.75 6.62 31.39
CA ALA A 338 -7.13 6.99 32.74
C ALA A 338 -8.49 7.72 32.73
N VAL A 339 -9.33 7.44 33.71
CA VAL A 339 -10.54 8.21 34.02
C VAL A 339 -10.36 8.81 35.41
N GLU A 340 -10.49 10.14 35.50
CA GLU A 340 -10.24 10.96 36.70
C GLU A 340 -11.47 11.81 37.06
#